data_1539831206e6b6ab45b3627aff92762d
#
_entry.id   1539831206e6b6ab45b3627aff92762d
#
_cell.length_a   1.000
_cell.length_b   1.000
_cell.length_c   1.000
_cell.angle_alpha   90.00
_cell.angle_beta   90.00
_cell.angle_gamma   90.00
#
_symmetry.space_group_name_H-M   'P 1'
#
loop_
_entity.id
_entity.type
_entity.pdbx_description
1 polymer ?
#
loop_
_entity_poly.entity_id
_entity_poly.type
_entity_poly.pdbx_seq_one_letter_code
_entity_poly.pdbx_strand_id
1 'polypeptide(L)'
;VLMASTYPDNVLQAVQWSQDNPAMKGDAAVQAVASQPWDPSVKSLVAFPALLAMMGENPPWVENLGNAFLAQPHDVMDSVQRLRAIAQQTGTLKSTPQQKVIVTPAAPVSASSSTAATATAHTAAPAPTQVIKIEPTNPQVVYVPSYNPSTVYGTWPNSAYPPVYLPPPPGEQFTDSFVKGFGYSLGVATTWALFSSIDWDDDDHHHHDDDYHHGDYSH
;
A
#
# COMPACT_ATOMS: atom_id res chain seq x y z
N VAL A 1 -3.21 -0.74 3.86
CA VAL A 1 -2.99 0.61 4.43
C VAL A 1 -3.58 1.69 3.54
N LEU A 2 -3.23 1.78 2.26
CA LEU A 2 -3.72 2.84 1.37
C LEU A 2 -5.25 2.94 1.38
N MET A 3 -5.94 1.84 1.08
CA MET A 3 -7.41 1.81 1.09
C MET A 3 -7.98 2.15 2.46
N ALA A 4 -7.45 1.56 3.52
CA ALA A 4 -7.91 1.82 4.88
C ALA A 4 -7.74 3.29 5.31
N SER A 5 -6.71 3.97 4.82
CA SER A 5 -6.46 5.39 5.12
C SER A 5 -7.54 6.33 4.54
N THR A 6 -8.34 5.85 3.60
CA THR A 6 -9.51 6.60 3.09
C THR A 6 -10.71 6.56 4.05
N TYR A 7 -10.61 5.78 5.13
CA TYR A 7 -11.62 5.67 6.19
C TYR A 7 -10.99 5.98 7.56
N PRO A 8 -10.48 7.21 7.78
CA PRO A 8 -9.69 7.56 8.98
C PRO A 8 -10.44 7.33 10.29
N ASP A 9 -11.75 7.60 10.33
CA ASP A 9 -12.57 7.36 11.52
C ASP A 9 -12.67 5.87 11.87
N ASN A 10 -12.81 5.01 10.87
CA ASN A 10 -12.81 3.56 11.09
C ASN A 10 -11.44 3.07 11.56
N VAL A 11 -10.37 3.64 11.05
CA VAL A 11 -9.00 3.33 11.52
C VAL A 11 -8.85 3.67 12.99
N LEU A 12 -9.29 4.85 13.43
CA LEU A 12 -9.24 5.24 14.85
C LEU A 12 -10.05 4.30 15.74
N GLN A 13 -11.24 3.89 15.29
CA GLN A 13 -12.05 2.90 16.01
C GLN A 13 -11.35 1.53 16.09
N ALA A 14 -10.70 1.10 15.00
CA ALA A 14 -9.94 -0.14 14.97
C ALA A 14 -8.72 -0.09 15.89
N VAL A 15 -8.03 1.06 15.94
CA VAL A 15 -6.93 1.31 16.89
C VAL A 15 -7.40 1.15 18.33
N GLN A 16 -8.52 1.80 18.68
CA GLN A 16 -9.10 1.69 20.02
C GLN A 16 -9.47 0.24 20.34
N TRP A 17 -10.16 -0.43 19.42
CA TRP A 17 -10.51 -1.84 19.59
C TRP A 17 -9.28 -2.72 19.82
N SER A 18 -8.20 -2.50 19.08
CA SER A 18 -6.95 -3.24 19.21
C SER A 18 -6.27 -3.02 20.57
N GLN A 19 -6.33 -1.78 21.09
CA GLN A 19 -5.81 -1.45 22.43
C GLN A 19 -6.63 -2.12 23.54
N ASP A 20 -7.95 -2.22 23.37
CA ASP A 20 -8.85 -2.89 24.31
C ASP A 20 -8.73 -4.42 24.25
N ASN A 21 -8.17 -4.95 23.17
CA ASN A 21 -8.00 -6.39 22.92
C ASN A 21 -6.53 -6.76 22.60
N PRO A 22 -5.59 -6.51 23.51
CA PRO A 22 -4.14 -6.61 23.21
C PRO A 22 -3.63 -8.01 22.87
N ALA A 23 -4.39 -9.06 23.21
CA ALA A 23 -4.04 -10.44 22.88
C ALA A 23 -4.54 -10.88 21.48
N MET A 24 -5.38 -10.05 20.82
CA MET A 24 -5.97 -10.36 19.53
C MET A 24 -5.09 -9.96 18.38
N LYS A 25 -4.79 -10.91 17.50
CA LYS A 25 -3.98 -10.74 16.28
C LYS A 25 -4.31 -11.79 15.24
N GLY A 26 -3.87 -11.59 14.00
CA GLY A 26 -4.07 -12.54 12.91
C GLY A 26 -5.55 -12.75 12.57
N ASP A 27 -5.88 -13.94 12.11
CA ASP A 27 -7.25 -14.31 11.69
C ASP A 27 -8.27 -14.21 12.82
N ALA A 28 -7.87 -14.51 14.05
CA ALA A 28 -8.77 -14.41 15.21
C ALA A 28 -9.25 -12.97 15.44
N ALA A 29 -8.36 -11.99 15.27
CA ALA A 29 -8.72 -10.58 15.36
C ALA A 29 -9.69 -10.17 14.24
N VAL A 30 -9.43 -10.59 13.01
CA VAL A 30 -10.30 -10.29 11.86
C VAL A 30 -11.70 -10.88 12.06
N GLN A 31 -11.79 -12.09 12.55
CA GLN A 31 -13.09 -12.74 12.87
C GLN A 31 -13.83 -12.00 13.98
N ALA A 32 -13.11 -11.54 15.01
CA ALA A 32 -13.72 -10.82 16.13
C ALA A 32 -14.36 -9.48 15.72
N VAL A 33 -13.87 -8.83 14.67
CA VAL A 33 -14.40 -7.56 14.15
C VAL A 33 -15.33 -7.75 12.93
N ALA A 34 -15.69 -8.97 12.58
CA ALA A 34 -16.48 -9.25 11.38
C ALA A 34 -17.83 -8.51 11.36
N SER A 35 -18.45 -8.29 12.53
CA SER A 35 -19.72 -7.57 12.68
C SER A 35 -19.57 -6.05 12.79
N GLN A 36 -18.36 -5.53 12.87
CA GLN A 36 -18.15 -4.08 12.94
C GLN A 36 -18.53 -3.41 11.61
N PRO A 37 -19.11 -2.18 11.65
CA PRO A 37 -19.52 -1.45 10.45
C PRO A 37 -18.33 -0.76 9.76
N TRP A 38 -17.16 -1.38 9.76
CA TRP A 38 -15.95 -0.85 9.14
C TRP A 38 -15.76 -1.37 7.72
N ASP A 39 -15.05 -0.60 6.92
CA ASP A 39 -14.61 -1.08 5.61
C ASP A 39 -13.76 -2.36 5.75
N PRO A 40 -13.86 -3.33 4.82
CA PRO A 40 -13.08 -4.56 4.85
C PRO A 40 -11.57 -4.33 4.94
N SER A 41 -11.05 -3.26 4.33
CA SER A 41 -9.63 -2.90 4.41
C SER A 41 -9.19 -2.54 5.83
N VAL A 42 -10.06 -1.88 6.60
CA VAL A 42 -9.82 -1.56 8.01
C VAL A 42 -9.94 -2.82 8.88
N LYS A 43 -10.95 -3.66 8.64
CA LYS A 43 -11.09 -4.95 9.35
C LYS A 43 -9.84 -5.82 9.20
N SER A 44 -9.23 -5.82 8.03
CA SER A 44 -8.00 -6.59 7.80
C SER A 44 -6.79 -6.09 8.58
N LEU A 45 -6.75 -4.81 8.93
CA LEU A 45 -5.64 -4.22 9.69
C LEU A 45 -5.58 -4.68 11.14
N VAL A 46 -6.68 -5.13 11.75
CA VAL A 46 -6.67 -5.63 13.13
C VAL A 46 -5.83 -6.91 13.29
N ALA A 47 -5.55 -7.60 12.18
CA ALA A 47 -4.59 -8.70 12.17
C ALA A 47 -3.17 -8.27 12.56
N PHE A 48 -2.86 -6.98 12.40
CA PHE A 48 -1.52 -6.40 12.57
C PHE A 48 -1.53 -5.30 13.64
N PRO A 49 -1.56 -5.65 14.93
CA PRO A 49 -1.69 -4.66 16.01
C PRO A 49 -0.59 -3.60 16.02
N ALA A 50 0.65 -3.98 15.70
CA ALA A 50 1.77 -3.03 15.65
C ALA A 50 1.61 -2.00 14.52
N LEU A 51 1.07 -2.42 13.37
CA LEU A 51 0.76 -1.51 12.26
C LEU A 51 -0.36 -0.54 12.64
N LEU A 52 -1.42 -1.03 13.27
CA LEU A 52 -2.50 -0.19 13.76
C LEU A 52 -2.01 0.81 14.82
N ALA A 53 -1.17 0.38 15.76
CA ALA A 53 -0.59 1.26 16.76
C ALA A 53 0.20 2.40 16.11
N MET A 54 1.04 2.11 15.12
CA MET A 54 1.79 3.10 14.37
C MET A 54 0.86 4.10 13.66
N MET A 55 -0.21 3.62 13.02
CA MET A 55 -1.20 4.49 12.36
C MET A 55 -1.93 5.37 13.39
N GLY A 56 -2.24 4.83 14.56
CA GLY A 56 -2.89 5.56 15.66
C GLY A 56 -2.04 6.63 16.32
N GLU A 57 -0.72 6.49 16.26
CA GLU A 57 0.22 7.51 16.77
C GLU A 57 0.28 8.77 15.90
N ASN A 58 -0.10 8.66 14.63
CA ASN A 58 -0.05 9.77 13.68
C ASN A 58 -1.32 9.87 12.82
N PRO A 59 -2.46 10.22 13.41
CA PRO A 59 -3.72 10.37 12.68
C PRO A 59 -3.66 11.32 11.46
N PRO A 60 -2.98 12.49 11.53
CA PRO A 60 -2.85 13.37 10.38
C PRO A 60 -2.12 12.72 9.20
N TRP A 61 -1.16 11.83 9.45
CA TRP A 61 -0.49 11.08 8.39
C TRP A 61 -1.46 10.14 7.68
N VAL A 62 -2.30 9.43 8.44
CA VAL A 62 -3.34 8.54 7.89
C VAL A 62 -4.31 9.31 7.00
N GLU A 63 -4.82 10.43 7.49
CA GLU A 63 -5.74 11.30 6.76
C GLU A 63 -5.10 11.84 5.47
N ASN A 64 -3.87 12.35 5.55
CA ASN A 64 -3.14 12.87 4.39
C ASN A 64 -2.87 11.78 3.35
N LEU A 65 -2.52 10.58 3.78
CA LEU A 65 -2.30 9.43 2.89
C LEU A 65 -3.60 9.03 2.18
N GLY A 66 -4.71 8.98 2.91
CA GLY A 66 -6.03 8.70 2.36
C GLY A 66 -6.47 9.75 1.34
N ASN A 67 -6.30 11.02 1.66
CA ASN A 67 -6.63 12.14 0.77
C ASN A 67 -5.76 12.11 -0.50
N ALA A 68 -4.47 11.86 -0.38
CA ALA A 68 -3.56 11.72 -1.52
C ALA A 68 -3.97 10.53 -2.40
N PHE A 69 -4.32 9.40 -1.80
CA PHE A 69 -4.74 8.21 -2.54
C PHE A 69 -6.06 8.42 -3.30
N LEU A 70 -7.01 9.15 -2.72
CA LEU A 70 -8.27 9.49 -3.38
C LEU A 70 -8.10 10.51 -4.52
N ALA A 71 -7.23 11.52 -4.30
CA ALA A 71 -7.03 12.59 -5.26
C ALA A 71 -6.13 12.19 -6.44
N GLN A 72 -5.12 11.37 -6.19
CA GLN A 72 -4.06 11.03 -7.15
C GLN A 72 -3.51 9.61 -6.93
N PRO A 73 -4.34 8.56 -7.14
CA PRO A 73 -3.96 7.18 -6.85
C PRO A 73 -2.73 6.73 -7.65
N HIS A 74 -2.63 7.10 -8.92
CA HIS A 74 -1.49 6.75 -9.77
C HIS A 74 -0.17 7.30 -9.21
N ASP A 75 -0.13 8.57 -8.80
CA ASP A 75 1.08 9.19 -8.24
C ASP A 75 1.53 8.52 -6.93
N VAL A 76 0.56 8.09 -6.11
CA VAL A 76 0.85 7.33 -4.89
C VAL A 76 1.44 5.97 -5.24
N MET A 77 0.86 5.26 -6.21
CA MET A 77 1.36 3.96 -6.66
C MET A 77 2.75 4.08 -7.32
N ASP A 78 2.97 5.10 -8.14
CA ASP A 78 4.26 5.41 -8.73
C ASP A 78 5.33 5.70 -7.65
N SER A 79 4.94 6.38 -6.58
CA SER A 79 5.83 6.62 -5.45
C SER A 79 6.24 5.32 -4.76
N VAL A 80 5.32 4.36 -4.60
CA VAL A 80 5.63 3.02 -4.09
C VAL A 80 6.62 2.31 -5.02
N GLN A 81 6.39 2.36 -6.33
CA GLN A 81 7.29 1.72 -7.31
C GLN A 81 8.68 2.36 -7.32
N ARG A 82 8.77 3.69 -7.18
CA ARG A 82 10.07 4.39 -7.05
C ARG A 82 10.84 3.93 -5.81
N LEU A 83 10.18 3.82 -4.66
CA LEU A 83 10.82 3.32 -3.43
C LEU A 83 11.28 1.87 -3.58
N ARG A 84 10.48 1.00 -4.21
CA ARG A 84 10.88 -0.39 -4.50
C ARG A 84 12.08 -0.45 -5.43
N ALA A 85 12.13 0.42 -6.45
CA ALA A 85 13.26 0.48 -7.38
C ALA A 85 14.55 0.92 -6.66
N ILE A 86 14.49 1.91 -5.77
CA ILE A 86 15.63 2.31 -4.95
C ILE A 86 16.11 1.15 -4.08
N ALA A 87 15.19 0.48 -3.39
CA ALA A 87 15.53 -0.66 -2.53
C ALA A 87 16.14 -1.83 -3.32
N GLN A 88 15.70 -2.05 -4.57
CA GLN A 88 16.31 -3.05 -5.45
C GLN A 88 17.72 -2.63 -5.89
N GLN A 89 17.90 -1.38 -6.28
CA GLN A 89 19.20 -0.85 -6.72
C GLN A 89 20.25 -0.89 -5.60
N THR A 90 19.85 -0.63 -4.36
CA THR A 90 20.73 -0.76 -3.19
C THR A 90 20.99 -2.20 -2.79
N GLY A 91 20.32 -3.17 -3.42
CA GLY A 91 20.44 -4.60 -3.12
C GLY A 91 19.73 -5.03 -1.83
N THR A 92 18.94 -4.13 -1.23
CA THR A 92 18.17 -4.42 -0.02
C THR A 92 16.87 -5.16 -0.31
N LEU A 93 16.25 -4.93 -1.47
CA LEU A 93 15.07 -5.65 -1.94
C LEU A 93 15.46 -6.75 -2.93
N LYS A 94 15.31 -7.99 -2.53
CA LYS A 94 15.61 -9.18 -3.34
C LYS A 94 14.72 -10.36 -2.95
N SER A 95 14.65 -11.36 -3.83
CA SER A 95 13.96 -12.62 -3.53
C SER A 95 14.65 -13.39 -2.41
N THR A 96 13.85 -14.00 -1.56
CA THR A 96 14.27 -14.76 -0.37
C THR A 96 13.37 -15.98 -0.22
N PRO A 97 13.64 -16.87 0.75
CA PRO A 97 12.70 -17.95 1.07
C PRO A 97 11.30 -17.46 1.50
N GLN A 98 11.16 -16.20 1.93
CA GLN A 98 9.90 -15.63 2.40
C GLN A 98 9.15 -14.86 1.32
N GLN A 99 9.88 -14.28 0.36
CA GLN A 99 9.28 -13.43 -0.68
C GLN A 99 9.92 -13.65 -2.04
N LYS A 100 9.13 -13.47 -3.07
CA LYS A 100 9.57 -13.42 -4.47
C LYS A 100 9.46 -11.99 -4.98
N VAL A 101 10.56 -11.46 -5.49
CA VAL A 101 10.60 -10.15 -6.15
C VAL A 101 10.59 -10.36 -7.64
N ILE A 102 9.58 -9.82 -8.32
CA ILE A 102 9.38 -9.93 -9.76
C ILE A 102 9.51 -8.54 -10.35
N VAL A 103 10.36 -8.39 -11.35
CA VAL A 103 10.58 -7.12 -12.06
C VAL A 103 10.09 -7.28 -13.49
N THR A 104 9.14 -6.45 -13.89
CA THR A 104 8.64 -6.40 -15.26
C THR A 104 8.83 -4.98 -15.82
N PRO A 105 9.16 -4.82 -17.12
CA PRO A 105 9.14 -3.50 -17.74
C PRO A 105 7.74 -2.89 -17.63
N ALA A 106 7.68 -1.59 -17.28
CA ALA A 106 6.40 -0.87 -17.33
C ALA A 106 5.94 -0.73 -18.79
N ALA A 107 4.65 -0.86 -19.03
CA ALA A 107 4.09 -0.59 -20.35
C ALA A 107 4.38 0.86 -20.74
N PRO A 108 4.75 1.15 -22.01
CA PRO A 108 4.96 2.51 -22.45
C PRO A 108 3.66 3.29 -22.33
N VAL A 109 3.63 4.30 -21.46
CA VAL A 109 2.51 5.25 -21.39
C VAL A 109 2.44 5.94 -22.74
N SER A 110 1.42 5.62 -23.53
CA SER A 110 1.10 6.39 -24.74
C SER A 110 0.72 7.78 -24.25
N ALA A 111 1.60 8.76 -24.50
CA ALA A 111 1.33 10.16 -24.23
C ALA A 111 0.14 10.60 -25.12
N SER A 112 -1.07 10.48 -24.60
CA SER A 112 -2.23 11.14 -25.16
C SER A 112 -2.02 12.63 -24.94
N SER A 113 -1.67 13.32 -26.02
CA SER A 113 -1.59 14.77 -26.09
C SER A 113 -2.98 15.36 -25.80
N SER A 114 -3.28 15.64 -24.55
CA SER A 114 -4.40 16.50 -24.19
C SER A 114 -3.90 17.94 -24.09
N THR A 115 -4.52 18.76 -24.90
CA THR A 115 -4.42 20.18 -25.08
C THR A 115 -4.27 20.96 -23.77
N ALA A 116 -3.34 21.92 -23.80
CA ALA A 116 -2.98 22.86 -22.78
C ALA A 116 -4.17 23.45 -22.00
N ALA A 117 -4.23 23.14 -20.71
CA ALA A 117 -4.77 24.04 -19.71
C ALA A 117 -3.61 24.48 -18.82
N THR A 118 -3.46 25.78 -18.69
CA THR A 118 -2.44 26.47 -17.89
C THR A 118 -2.61 26.06 -16.41
N ALA A 119 -1.90 25.04 -15.97
CA ALA A 119 -1.80 24.66 -14.58
C ALA A 119 -0.34 24.84 -14.16
N THR A 120 -0.13 25.52 -13.06
CA THR A 120 1.12 25.69 -12.33
C THR A 120 1.92 24.39 -12.34
N ALA A 121 3.11 24.47 -12.94
CA ALA A 121 4.01 23.33 -13.09
C ALA A 121 4.48 22.83 -11.72
N HIS A 122 3.75 21.88 -11.15
CA HIS A 122 4.37 20.92 -10.25
C HIS A 122 5.22 20.01 -11.13
N THR A 123 6.51 20.00 -10.90
CA THR A 123 7.45 19.09 -11.58
C THR A 123 7.06 17.67 -11.17
N ALA A 124 6.23 17.03 -11.96
CA ALA A 124 5.86 15.64 -11.76
C ALA A 124 7.14 14.80 -11.82
N ALA A 125 7.38 13.98 -10.81
CA ALA A 125 8.50 13.05 -10.83
C ALA A 125 8.31 12.08 -12.03
N PRO A 126 9.40 11.65 -12.69
CA PRO A 126 9.30 10.76 -13.84
C PRO A 126 8.57 9.47 -13.47
N ALA A 127 7.72 8.98 -14.37
CA ALA A 127 7.03 7.71 -14.19
C ALA A 127 8.02 6.55 -14.04
N PRO A 128 7.70 5.51 -13.27
CA PRO A 128 8.54 4.33 -13.14
C PRO A 128 8.70 3.62 -14.49
N THR A 129 9.91 3.19 -14.79
CA THR A 129 10.21 2.45 -16.03
C THR A 129 10.00 0.94 -15.90
N GLN A 130 9.74 0.47 -14.69
CA GLN A 130 9.52 -0.93 -14.36
C GLN A 130 8.54 -1.06 -13.20
N VAL A 131 7.82 -2.17 -13.20
CA VAL A 131 6.92 -2.57 -12.12
C VAL A 131 7.60 -3.66 -11.31
N ILE A 132 7.72 -3.44 -10.00
CA ILE A 132 8.29 -4.40 -9.06
C ILE A 132 7.16 -4.96 -8.21
N LYS A 133 6.88 -6.26 -8.38
CA LYS A 133 5.92 -7.00 -7.56
C LYS A 133 6.65 -7.76 -6.46
N ILE A 134 6.09 -7.74 -5.26
CA ILE A 134 6.60 -8.51 -4.12
C ILE A 134 5.49 -9.48 -3.72
N GLU A 135 5.75 -10.76 -3.89
CA GLU A 135 4.82 -11.84 -3.58
C GLU A 135 5.37 -12.69 -2.43
N PRO A 136 4.53 -13.08 -1.44
CA PRO A 136 4.96 -14.03 -0.44
C PRO A 136 5.13 -15.42 -1.09
N THR A 137 6.10 -16.17 -0.61
CA THR A 137 6.28 -17.57 -1.04
C THR A 137 5.23 -18.51 -0.44
N ASN A 138 4.67 -18.13 0.71
CA ASN A 138 3.54 -18.79 1.34
C ASN A 138 2.33 -17.85 1.34
N PRO A 139 1.27 -18.11 0.54
CA PRO A 139 0.11 -17.23 0.45
C PRO A 139 -0.74 -17.17 1.72
N GLN A 140 -0.51 -18.06 2.68
CA GLN A 140 -1.22 -18.06 3.96
C GLN A 140 -0.51 -17.24 5.05
N VAL A 141 0.63 -16.65 4.73
CA VAL A 141 1.44 -15.89 5.69
C VAL A 141 1.74 -14.52 5.13
N VAL A 142 1.41 -13.49 5.90
CA VAL A 142 1.83 -12.12 5.61
C VAL A 142 3.08 -11.81 6.44
N TYR A 143 4.16 -11.48 5.75
CA TYR A 143 5.39 -11.03 6.37
C TYR A 143 5.38 -9.50 6.44
N VAL A 144 5.46 -8.96 7.66
CA VAL A 144 5.48 -7.51 7.88
C VAL A 144 6.94 -7.06 7.99
N PRO A 145 7.43 -6.24 7.04
CA PRO A 145 8.82 -5.79 7.08
C PRO A 145 9.05 -4.78 8.20
N SER A 146 10.17 -4.93 8.89
CA SER A 146 10.70 -3.97 9.84
C SER A 146 12.15 -3.68 9.49
N TYR A 147 12.45 -2.49 9.01
CA TYR A 147 13.77 -2.09 8.53
C TYR A 147 13.99 -0.59 8.78
N ASN A 148 15.25 -0.16 8.73
CA ASN A 148 15.60 1.24 8.79
C ASN A 148 15.45 1.88 7.38
N PRO A 149 14.50 2.82 7.19
CA PRO A 149 14.28 3.45 5.89
C PRO A 149 15.51 4.19 5.35
N SER A 150 16.31 4.81 6.22
CA SER A 150 17.53 5.52 5.80
C SER A 150 18.59 4.59 5.24
N THR A 151 18.65 3.36 5.72
CA THR A 151 19.57 2.34 5.19
C THR A 151 19.04 1.73 3.88
N VAL A 152 17.75 1.45 3.82
CA VAL A 152 17.12 0.79 2.66
C VAL A 152 16.99 1.74 1.47
N TYR A 153 16.58 2.97 1.69
CA TYR A 153 16.32 3.97 0.65
C TYR A 153 17.39 5.04 0.52
N GLY A 154 18.39 5.06 1.42
CA GLY A 154 19.41 6.09 1.50
C GLY A 154 18.89 7.40 2.12
N THR A 155 19.52 8.50 1.78
CA THR A 155 19.13 9.83 2.31
C THR A 155 17.70 10.16 1.91
N TRP A 156 16.86 10.39 2.92
CA TRP A 156 15.46 10.75 2.67
C TRP A 156 15.35 12.16 2.08
N PRO A 157 14.69 12.35 0.93
CA PRO A 157 14.77 13.62 0.17
C PRO A 157 14.01 14.76 0.82
N ASN A 158 13.07 14.50 1.71
CA ASN A 158 12.24 15.53 2.34
C ASN A 158 12.28 15.43 3.86
N SER A 159 13.10 16.26 4.49
CA SER A 159 13.26 16.31 5.94
C SER A 159 12.03 16.84 6.68
N ALA A 160 11.17 17.60 6.00
CA ALA A 160 9.91 18.09 6.60
C ALA A 160 8.88 16.98 6.79
N TYR A 161 8.97 15.91 6.02
CA TYR A 161 8.10 14.74 6.07
C TYR A 161 8.95 13.47 6.21
N PRO A 162 9.47 13.18 7.43
CA PRO A 162 10.28 11.99 7.67
C PRO A 162 9.47 10.72 7.39
N PRO A 163 10.12 9.62 7.01
CA PRO A 163 9.43 8.36 6.75
C PRO A 163 8.78 7.82 8.01
N VAL A 164 7.54 7.37 7.89
CA VAL A 164 6.85 6.61 8.93
C VAL A 164 7.14 5.13 8.71
N TYR A 165 7.59 4.44 9.73
CA TYR A 165 8.00 3.04 9.64
C TYR A 165 7.67 2.26 10.92
N LEU A 166 7.53 0.94 10.78
CA LEU A 166 7.29 0.08 11.92
C LEU A 166 8.55 -0.04 12.79
N PRO A 167 8.43 0.13 14.10
CA PRO A 167 9.52 -0.17 15.01
C PRO A 167 9.84 -1.68 14.99
N PRO A 168 11.07 -2.09 15.30
CA PRO A 168 11.39 -3.49 15.43
C PRO A 168 10.61 -4.12 16.59
N PRO A 169 10.36 -5.44 16.54
CA PRO A 169 9.79 -6.16 17.67
C PRO A 169 10.64 -5.99 18.93
N PRO A 170 10.04 -6.10 20.13
CA PRO A 170 10.78 -6.03 21.38
C PRO A 170 11.94 -7.04 21.41
N GLY A 171 13.14 -6.55 21.66
CA GLY A 171 14.37 -7.36 21.70
C GLY A 171 15.08 -7.54 20.36
N GLU A 172 14.55 -7.02 19.27
CA GLU A 172 15.18 -7.00 17.95
C GLU A 172 15.68 -5.61 17.58
N GLN A 173 16.67 -5.55 16.69
CA GLN A 173 17.15 -4.28 16.14
C GLN A 173 16.69 -4.14 14.70
N PHE A 174 16.65 -2.90 14.18
CA PHE A 174 16.40 -2.66 12.77
C PHE A 174 17.41 -3.40 11.91
N THR A 175 16.92 -3.95 10.83
CA THR A 175 17.75 -4.63 9.85
C THR A 175 17.97 -3.75 8.63
N ASP A 176 19.07 -3.98 7.94
CA ASP A 176 19.51 -3.19 6.79
C ASP A 176 18.90 -3.66 5.47
N SER A 177 17.96 -4.62 5.53
CA SER A 177 17.38 -5.19 4.32
C SER A 177 15.97 -5.72 4.54
N PHE A 178 15.18 -5.74 3.48
CA PHE A 178 13.89 -6.44 3.46
C PHE A 178 13.97 -7.92 3.83
N VAL A 179 15.12 -8.53 3.65
CA VAL A 179 15.36 -9.97 3.91
C VAL A 179 15.39 -10.31 5.40
N LYS A 180 15.99 -9.42 6.18
CA LYS A 180 16.14 -9.59 7.63
C LYS A 180 15.08 -8.84 8.41
N GLY A 181 14.29 -8.00 7.72
CA GLY A 181 13.32 -7.08 8.29
C GLY A 181 11.95 -7.66 8.57
N PHE A 182 11.76 -8.97 8.44
CA PHE A 182 10.48 -9.59 8.75
C PHE A 182 10.37 -9.89 10.25
N GLY A 183 10.01 -8.87 11.03
CA GLY A 183 9.80 -9.02 12.47
C GLY A 183 8.54 -9.82 12.84
N TYR A 184 7.58 -9.94 11.91
CA TYR A 184 6.31 -10.63 12.15
C TYR A 184 5.95 -11.52 10.97
N SER A 185 5.63 -12.78 11.24
CA SER A 185 4.89 -13.62 10.32
C SER A 185 3.56 -13.97 10.98
N LEU A 186 2.46 -13.50 10.39
CA LEU A 186 1.11 -13.82 10.84
C LEU A 186 0.43 -14.70 9.80
N GLY A 187 -0.11 -15.82 10.24
CA GLY A 187 -1.01 -16.62 9.42
C GLY A 187 -2.32 -15.85 9.22
N VAL A 188 -2.58 -15.38 8.02
CA VAL A 188 -3.75 -14.55 7.69
C VAL A 188 -4.36 -15.09 6.40
N ALA A 189 -5.11 -16.16 6.51
CA ALA A 189 -5.72 -16.81 5.35
C ALA A 189 -6.83 -15.95 4.71
N THR A 190 -7.55 -15.19 5.53
CA THR A 190 -8.73 -14.41 5.07
C THR A 190 -8.38 -13.04 4.50
N THR A 191 -7.27 -12.44 4.90
CA THR A 191 -6.87 -11.10 4.45
C THR A 191 -6.07 -11.11 3.16
N TRP A 192 -5.46 -12.24 2.79
CA TRP A 192 -4.63 -12.33 1.60
C TRP A 192 -5.41 -12.04 0.31
N ALA A 193 -6.65 -12.48 0.21
CA ALA A 193 -7.50 -12.21 -0.95
C ALA A 193 -7.76 -10.71 -1.17
N LEU A 194 -7.70 -9.90 -0.12
CA LEU A 194 -7.85 -8.44 -0.20
C LEU A 194 -6.56 -7.74 -0.66
N PHE A 195 -5.40 -8.33 -0.39
CA PHE A 195 -4.10 -7.75 -0.80
C PHE A 195 -3.67 -8.17 -2.21
N SER A 196 -4.15 -9.32 -2.71
CA SER A 196 -3.81 -9.83 -4.03
C SER A 196 -4.59 -9.18 -5.17
N SER A 197 -5.63 -8.38 -4.86
CA SER A 197 -6.49 -7.75 -5.86
C SER A 197 -5.95 -6.41 -6.40
N ILE A 198 -4.78 -5.96 -5.95
CA ILE A 198 -4.15 -4.77 -6.53
C ILE A 198 -3.48 -5.19 -7.83
N ASP A 199 -4.14 -4.92 -8.94
CA ASP A 199 -3.52 -5.07 -10.25
C ASP A 199 -2.65 -3.83 -10.51
N TRP A 200 -1.35 -4.07 -10.66
CA TRP A 200 -0.37 -3.02 -10.94
C TRP A 200 -0.22 -2.76 -12.44
N ASP A 201 -0.86 -3.61 -13.27
CA ASP A 201 -0.74 -3.60 -14.73
C ASP A 201 -2.00 -3.02 -15.42
N ASP A 202 -3.08 -2.74 -14.67
CA ASP A 202 -4.32 -2.25 -15.26
C ASP A 202 -4.26 -0.75 -15.58
N ASP A 203 -3.74 -0.47 -16.79
CA ASP A 203 -4.16 0.66 -17.60
C ASP A 203 -5.49 0.32 -18.30
N ASP A 204 -6.49 -0.16 -17.57
CA ASP A 204 -7.80 -0.45 -18.16
C ASP A 204 -8.53 0.84 -18.52
N HIS A 205 -8.36 1.19 -19.78
CA HIS A 205 -9.31 2.02 -20.51
C HIS A 205 -10.66 1.27 -20.60
N HIS A 206 -11.50 1.45 -19.60
CA HIS A 206 -12.92 1.18 -19.79
C HIS A 206 -13.47 2.18 -20.83
N HIS A 207 -13.40 1.78 -22.09
CA HIS A 207 -14.26 2.37 -23.11
C HIS A 207 -15.70 1.97 -22.75
N HIS A 208 -16.41 2.90 -22.14
CA HIS A 208 -17.85 2.89 -22.20
C HIS A 208 -18.25 3.27 -23.64
N ASP A 209 -18.46 2.26 -24.45
CA ASP A 209 -19.22 2.41 -25.68
C ASP A 209 -20.69 2.61 -25.28
N ASP A 210 -21.05 3.86 -25.05
CA ASP A 210 -22.46 4.27 -25.00
C ASP A 210 -22.99 4.25 -26.43
N ASP A 211 -23.43 3.08 -26.89
CA ASP A 211 -24.26 2.91 -28.07
C ASP A 211 -25.63 3.56 -27.82
N TYR A 212 -25.74 4.86 -28.11
CA TYR A 212 -26.99 5.52 -28.27
C TYR A 212 -27.62 5.08 -29.61
N HIS A 213 -28.45 4.05 -29.56
CA HIS A 213 -29.39 3.76 -30.61
C HIS A 213 -30.41 4.90 -30.72
N HIS A 214 -30.22 5.75 -31.71
CA HIS A 214 -31.24 6.65 -32.20
C HIS A 214 -32.35 5.79 -32.84
N GLY A 215 -33.46 5.63 -32.14
CA GLY A 215 -34.68 5.08 -32.67
C GLY A 215 -35.38 6.15 -33.53
N ASP A 216 -35.33 5.95 -34.83
CA ASP A 216 -36.15 6.65 -35.81
C ASP A 216 -37.62 6.32 -35.55
N TYR A 217 -38.42 7.33 -35.22
CA TYR A 217 -39.87 7.27 -35.34
C TYR A 217 -40.31 8.16 -36.51
N SER A 218 -40.57 7.50 -37.66
CA SER A 218 -41.41 8.06 -38.73
C SER A 218 -42.87 7.73 -38.43
N HIS A 219 -43.72 8.74 -38.57
CA HIS A 219 -45.17 8.88 -38.55
C HIS A 219 -45.81 9.30 -37.26
#